data_0bc0c9e186513e43b7b2e9ab0b8ce576
#
_entry.id   0bc0c9e186513e43b7b2e9ab0b8ce576
#
_cell.length_a   1.000
_cell.length_b   1.000
_cell.length_c   1.000
_cell.angle_alpha   90.00
_cell.angle_beta   90.00
_cell.angle_gamma   90.00
#
_symmetry.space_group_name_H-M   'P 1'
#
loop_
_entity.id
_entity.type
_entity.pdbx_description
1 polymer ?
#
loop_
_entity_poly.entity_id
_entity_poly.type
_entity_poly.pdbx_seq_one_letter_code
_entity_poly.pdbx_strand_id
1 'polypeptide(L)'
;MVSPPPVSAADRAYASGGAAMAEANYERALEMFTTAWKESPGHPGVAGDFPEALARLKNSGDESFRLGRLEEAGRRWSAAVRFLAHPAEKGKALPFTKADLRGSIDRISASLMEKGLVEYRKGNLEAAIAFWRSILAYDPSHEEAARSVQTAATQLQNLKKIGPPK
;
A
#
# COMPACT_ATOMS: atom_id res chain seq x y z
N MET A 1 15.72 -44.95 -15.71
CA MET A 1 14.93 -43.91 -15.04
C MET A 1 15.27 -42.56 -15.66
N VAL A 2 14.24 -41.88 -16.18
CA VAL A 2 14.43 -40.51 -16.68
C VAL A 2 14.25 -39.58 -15.49
N SER A 3 15.24 -38.75 -15.21
CA SER A 3 15.10 -37.70 -14.18
C SER A 3 13.98 -36.74 -14.58
N PRO A 4 13.13 -36.29 -13.63
CA PRO A 4 12.12 -35.30 -13.96
C PRO A 4 12.80 -34.04 -14.54
N PRO A 5 12.13 -33.34 -15.47
CA PRO A 5 12.70 -32.10 -16.01
C PRO A 5 12.94 -31.09 -14.89
N PRO A 6 13.96 -30.25 -15.00
CA PRO A 6 14.22 -29.23 -13.98
C PRO A 6 13.03 -28.27 -13.89
N VAL A 7 12.66 -27.88 -12.66
CA VAL A 7 11.58 -26.93 -12.40
C VAL A 7 11.92 -25.58 -13.05
N SER A 8 11.01 -25.03 -13.84
CA SER A 8 11.22 -23.77 -14.55
C SER A 8 11.38 -22.57 -13.58
N ALA A 9 12.01 -21.50 -14.04
CA ALA A 9 12.08 -20.25 -13.28
C ALA A 9 10.70 -19.69 -12.97
N ALA A 10 9.77 -19.81 -13.92
CA ALA A 10 8.37 -19.40 -13.72
C ALA A 10 7.70 -20.23 -12.61
N ASP A 11 7.86 -21.55 -12.63
CA ASP A 11 7.27 -22.43 -11.62
C ASP A 11 7.86 -22.21 -10.24
N ARG A 12 9.16 -21.92 -10.14
CA ARG A 12 9.79 -21.59 -8.87
C ARG A 12 9.24 -20.28 -8.30
N ALA A 13 9.12 -19.24 -9.12
CA ALA A 13 8.54 -17.96 -8.71
C ALA A 13 7.07 -18.12 -8.32
N TYR A 14 6.31 -18.90 -9.09
CA TYR A 14 4.93 -19.21 -8.77
C TYR A 14 4.79 -19.93 -7.41
N ALA A 15 5.62 -20.93 -7.16
CA ALA A 15 5.64 -21.64 -5.87
C ALA A 15 5.98 -20.68 -4.70
N SER A 16 6.93 -19.76 -4.90
CA SER A 16 7.26 -18.73 -3.90
C SER A 16 6.08 -17.79 -3.63
N GLY A 17 5.31 -17.45 -4.66
CA GLY A 17 4.07 -16.69 -4.53
C GLY A 17 3.01 -17.44 -3.72
N GLY A 18 2.85 -18.73 -3.98
CA GLY A 18 1.94 -19.60 -3.21
C GLY A 18 2.32 -19.70 -1.74
N ALA A 19 3.61 -19.80 -1.43
CA ALA A 19 4.11 -19.78 -0.05
C ALA A 19 3.80 -18.43 0.65
N ALA A 20 4.00 -17.32 -0.05
CA ALA A 20 3.66 -16.00 0.47
C ALA A 20 2.16 -15.84 0.71
N MET A 21 1.31 -16.40 -0.16
CA MET A 21 -0.15 -16.46 0.04
C MET A 21 -0.51 -17.18 1.35
N ALA A 22 0.12 -18.32 1.58
CA ALA A 22 -0.10 -19.12 2.80
C ALA A 22 0.28 -18.37 4.08
N GLU A 23 1.25 -17.47 4.00
CA GLU A 23 1.71 -16.59 5.08
C GLU A 23 0.91 -15.29 5.17
N ALA A 24 -0.13 -15.13 4.36
CA ALA A 24 -0.91 -13.89 4.22
C ALA A 24 -0.07 -12.66 3.82
N ASN A 25 1.08 -12.88 3.20
CA ASN A 25 1.92 -11.83 2.64
C ASN A 25 1.56 -11.61 1.17
N TYR A 26 0.43 -10.93 0.94
CA TYR A 26 -0.17 -10.80 -0.37
C TYR A 26 0.62 -9.90 -1.33
N GLU A 27 1.31 -8.88 -0.84
CA GLU A 27 2.21 -8.07 -1.67
C GLU A 27 3.37 -8.91 -2.20
N ARG A 28 4.00 -9.68 -1.32
CA ARG A 28 5.08 -10.60 -1.72
C ARG A 28 4.58 -11.65 -2.72
N ALA A 29 3.39 -12.19 -2.49
CA ALA A 29 2.76 -13.13 -3.42
C ALA A 29 2.60 -12.50 -4.82
N LEU A 30 2.06 -11.27 -4.89
CA LEU A 30 1.88 -10.55 -6.14
C LEU A 30 3.20 -10.24 -6.85
N GLU A 31 4.25 -9.87 -6.11
CA GLU A 31 5.59 -9.69 -6.65
C GLU A 31 6.13 -10.98 -7.28
N MET A 32 5.98 -12.10 -6.60
CA MET A 32 6.42 -13.41 -7.10
C MET A 32 5.60 -13.87 -8.30
N PHE A 33 4.29 -13.66 -8.29
CA PHE A 33 3.44 -13.94 -9.44
C PHE A 33 3.78 -13.05 -10.64
N THR A 34 4.12 -11.79 -10.42
CA THR A 34 4.63 -10.88 -11.47
C THR A 34 5.91 -11.42 -12.09
N THR A 35 6.83 -11.90 -11.26
CA THR A 35 8.07 -12.54 -11.73
C THR A 35 7.78 -13.79 -12.55
N ALA A 36 6.88 -14.67 -12.07
CA ALA A 36 6.48 -15.88 -12.80
C ALA A 36 5.84 -15.55 -14.15
N TRP A 37 4.98 -14.53 -14.20
CA TRP A 37 4.36 -14.07 -15.43
C TRP A 37 5.36 -13.50 -16.43
N LYS A 38 6.37 -12.79 -15.95
CA LYS A 38 7.45 -12.27 -16.80
C LYS A 38 8.24 -13.41 -17.47
N GLU A 39 8.53 -14.47 -16.70
CA GLU A 39 9.25 -15.65 -17.21
C GLU A 39 8.37 -16.50 -18.15
N SER A 40 7.09 -16.58 -17.88
CA SER A 40 6.10 -17.34 -18.66
C SER A 40 4.79 -16.56 -18.77
N PRO A 41 4.67 -15.66 -19.76
CA PRO A 41 3.43 -14.92 -19.97
C PRO A 41 2.24 -15.87 -20.20
N GLY A 42 1.13 -15.59 -19.51
CA GLY A 42 -0.03 -16.47 -19.55
C GLY A 42 0.06 -17.71 -18.67
N HIS A 43 1.01 -17.77 -17.75
CA HIS A 43 1.13 -18.89 -16.79
C HIS A 43 -0.21 -19.16 -16.10
N PRO A 44 -0.80 -20.37 -16.26
CA PRO A 44 -2.18 -20.63 -15.82
C PRO A 44 -2.37 -20.54 -14.31
N GLY A 45 -1.37 -20.92 -13.51
CA GLY A 45 -1.41 -20.75 -12.06
C GLY A 45 -1.47 -19.30 -11.65
N VAL A 46 -0.67 -18.43 -12.28
CA VAL A 46 -0.66 -16.98 -12.03
C VAL A 46 -1.98 -16.35 -12.46
N ALA A 47 -2.52 -16.73 -13.62
CA ALA A 47 -3.81 -16.23 -14.08
C ALA A 47 -4.96 -16.51 -13.09
N GLY A 48 -4.91 -17.62 -12.37
CA GLY A 48 -5.86 -17.95 -11.31
C GLY A 48 -5.59 -17.26 -9.98
N ASP A 49 -4.34 -17.25 -9.54
CA ASP A 49 -3.97 -16.83 -8.18
C ASP A 49 -3.66 -15.34 -8.05
N PHE A 50 -3.27 -14.67 -9.13
CA PHE A 50 -3.00 -13.23 -9.10
C PHE A 50 -4.25 -12.41 -8.70
N PRO A 51 -5.42 -12.61 -9.36
CA PRO A 51 -6.63 -11.92 -8.92
C PRO A 51 -7.05 -12.27 -7.49
N GLU A 52 -6.86 -13.50 -7.05
CA GLU A 52 -7.14 -13.92 -5.67
C GLU A 52 -6.24 -13.15 -4.67
N ALA A 53 -4.95 -13.05 -4.96
CA ALA A 53 -4.00 -12.30 -4.14
C ALA A 53 -4.37 -10.80 -4.07
N LEU A 54 -4.81 -10.22 -5.19
CA LEU A 54 -5.31 -8.84 -5.23
C LEU A 54 -6.54 -8.66 -4.33
N ALA A 55 -7.50 -9.56 -4.41
CA ALA A 55 -8.69 -9.49 -3.58
C ALA A 55 -8.34 -9.59 -2.09
N ARG A 56 -7.42 -10.46 -1.73
CA ARG A 56 -6.96 -10.62 -0.35
C ARG A 56 -6.16 -9.41 0.13
N LEU A 57 -5.33 -8.81 -0.72
CA LEU A 57 -4.60 -7.58 -0.38
C LEU A 57 -5.58 -6.44 -0.11
N LYS A 58 -6.58 -6.25 -0.98
CA LYS A 58 -7.64 -5.25 -0.77
C LYS A 58 -8.39 -5.49 0.54
N ASN A 59 -8.79 -6.72 0.82
CA ASN A 59 -9.50 -7.06 2.04
C ASN A 59 -8.65 -6.84 3.30
N SER A 60 -7.34 -7.08 3.22
CA SER A 60 -6.42 -6.79 4.32
C SER A 60 -6.30 -5.28 4.59
N GLY A 61 -6.41 -4.45 3.55
CA GLY A 61 -6.52 -3.00 3.70
C GLY A 61 -7.83 -2.57 4.37
N ASP A 62 -8.94 -3.19 3.99
CA ASP A 62 -10.26 -2.96 4.62
C ASP A 62 -10.21 -3.31 6.12
N GLU A 63 -9.56 -4.40 6.48
CA GLU A 63 -9.39 -4.79 7.87
C GLU A 63 -8.53 -3.79 8.64
N SER A 64 -7.43 -3.32 8.05
CA SER A 64 -6.61 -2.26 8.66
C SER A 64 -7.42 -0.98 8.89
N PHE A 65 -8.25 -0.60 7.93
CA PHE A 65 -9.15 0.54 8.05
C PHE A 65 -10.15 0.35 9.20
N ARG A 66 -10.77 -0.82 9.27
CA ARG A 66 -11.74 -1.17 10.32
C ARG A 66 -11.11 -1.10 11.73
N LEU A 67 -9.82 -1.44 11.83
CA LEU A 67 -9.04 -1.35 13.07
C LEU A 67 -8.48 0.05 13.36
N GLY A 68 -8.79 1.04 12.52
CA GLY A 68 -8.29 2.41 12.66
C GLY A 68 -6.82 2.61 12.25
N ARG A 69 -6.21 1.63 11.61
CA ARG A 69 -4.82 1.67 11.13
C ARG A 69 -4.78 2.30 9.74
N LEU A 70 -4.98 3.61 9.66
CA LEU A 70 -5.20 4.32 8.41
C LEU A 70 -3.99 4.31 7.47
N GLU A 71 -2.78 4.49 7.99
CA GLU A 71 -1.55 4.43 7.19
C GLU A 71 -1.37 3.04 6.56
N GLU A 72 -1.58 1.99 7.35
CA GLU A 72 -1.47 0.61 6.88
C GLU A 72 -2.53 0.30 5.80
N ALA A 73 -3.77 0.74 6.01
CA ALA A 73 -4.82 0.64 5.01
C ALA A 73 -4.43 1.33 3.69
N GLY A 74 -3.92 2.55 3.79
CA GLY A 74 -3.43 3.32 2.64
C GLY A 74 -2.31 2.61 1.88
N ARG A 75 -1.35 2.05 2.59
CA ARG A 75 -0.24 1.27 1.98
C ARG A 75 -0.76 0.07 1.22
N ARG A 76 -1.66 -0.71 1.82
CA ARG A 76 -2.21 -1.94 1.21
C ARG A 76 -3.09 -1.63 0.00
N TRP A 77 -3.96 -0.64 0.09
CA TRP A 77 -4.78 -0.22 -1.05
C TRP A 77 -3.96 0.40 -2.18
N SER A 78 -2.93 1.18 -1.86
CA SER A 78 -2.03 1.74 -2.87
C SER A 78 -1.22 0.65 -3.57
N ALA A 79 -0.78 -0.37 -2.85
CA ALA A 79 -0.15 -1.55 -3.45
C ALA A 79 -1.12 -2.28 -4.38
N ALA A 80 -2.37 -2.49 -3.96
CA ALA A 80 -3.40 -3.10 -4.81
C ALA A 80 -3.64 -2.29 -6.09
N VAL A 81 -3.67 -0.96 -6.02
CA VAL A 81 -3.79 -0.09 -7.20
C VAL A 81 -2.65 -0.34 -8.20
N ARG A 82 -1.42 -0.46 -7.71
CA ARG A 82 -0.26 -0.73 -8.58
C ARG A 82 -0.37 -2.07 -9.30
N PHE A 83 -0.78 -3.12 -8.59
CA PHE A 83 -0.92 -4.46 -9.16
C PHE A 83 -2.14 -4.59 -10.10
N LEU A 84 -3.17 -3.76 -9.94
CA LEU A 84 -4.31 -3.72 -10.88
C LEU A 84 -3.91 -3.35 -12.31
N ALA A 85 -2.77 -2.70 -12.50
CA ALA A 85 -2.25 -2.39 -13.83
C ALA A 85 -1.63 -3.61 -14.54
N HIS A 86 -1.40 -4.72 -13.82
CA HIS A 86 -0.78 -5.91 -14.36
C HIS A 86 -1.79 -6.76 -15.18
N PRO A 87 -1.42 -7.28 -16.37
CA PRO A 87 -2.36 -8.02 -17.22
C PRO A 87 -2.92 -9.31 -16.59
N ALA A 88 -2.20 -9.93 -15.65
CA ALA A 88 -2.68 -11.13 -14.95
C ALA A 88 -3.92 -10.88 -14.07
N GLU A 89 -4.26 -9.62 -13.75
CA GLU A 89 -5.47 -9.29 -12.97
C GLU A 89 -6.75 -9.70 -13.70
N LYS A 90 -6.70 -9.76 -15.03
CA LYS A 90 -7.84 -10.12 -15.90
C LYS A 90 -8.19 -11.61 -15.87
N GLY A 91 -7.40 -12.45 -15.23
CA GLY A 91 -7.66 -13.87 -15.12
C GLY A 91 -8.97 -14.22 -14.43
N LYS A 92 -9.50 -13.32 -13.60
CA LYS A 92 -10.75 -13.48 -12.84
C LYS A 92 -11.39 -12.12 -12.60
N ALA A 93 -12.72 -12.04 -12.63
CA ALA A 93 -13.42 -10.79 -12.30
C ALA A 93 -13.22 -10.44 -10.83
N LEU A 94 -12.85 -9.18 -10.57
CA LEU A 94 -12.68 -8.65 -9.21
C LEU A 94 -13.96 -7.95 -8.74
N PRO A 95 -14.32 -8.03 -7.45
CA PRO A 95 -15.50 -7.37 -6.91
C PRO A 95 -15.27 -5.88 -6.60
N PHE A 96 -14.17 -5.30 -7.05
CA PHE A 96 -13.81 -3.89 -6.85
C PHE A 96 -13.04 -3.37 -8.06
N THR A 97 -13.01 -2.05 -8.18
CA THR A 97 -12.31 -1.33 -9.25
C THR A 97 -11.19 -0.47 -8.71
N LYS A 98 -10.32 0.00 -9.59
CA LYS A 98 -9.31 1.01 -9.26
C LYS A 98 -9.95 2.29 -8.68
N ALA A 99 -11.11 2.71 -9.21
CA ALA A 99 -11.84 3.86 -8.71
C ALA A 99 -12.31 3.67 -7.27
N ASP A 100 -12.78 2.46 -6.93
CA ASP A 100 -13.17 2.12 -5.55
C ASP A 100 -12.00 2.27 -4.59
N LEU A 101 -10.83 1.74 -4.95
CA LEU A 101 -9.61 1.83 -4.14
C LEU A 101 -9.14 3.28 -3.99
N ARG A 102 -9.12 4.04 -5.08
CA ARG A 102 -8.75 5.47 -5.03
C ARG A 102 -9.70 6.28 -4.16
N GLY A 103 -11.00 6.03 -4.26
CA GLY A 103 -11.99 6.67 -3.39
C GLY A 103 -11.76 6.36 -1.91
N SER A 104 -11.39 5.14 -1.57
CA SER A 104 -11.04 4.75 -0.20
C SER A 104 -9.76 5.43 0.29
N ILE A 105 -8.73 5.49 -0.56
CA ILE A 105 -7.47 6.18 -0.27
C ILE A 105 -7.71 7.67 -0.05
N ASP A 106 -8.49 8.32 -0.90
CA ASP A 106 -8.81 9.74 -0.78
C ASP A 106 -9.54 10.07 0.53
N ARG A 107 -10.45 9.19 0.95
CA ARG A 107 -11.18 9.37 2.22
C ARG A 107 -10.26 9.29 3.44
N ILE A 108 -9.34 8.34 3.49
CA ILE A 108 -8.40 8.27 4.61
C ILE A 108 -7.40 9.42 4.58
N SER A 109 -6.99 9.86 3.40
CA SER A 109 -6.10 11.02 3.26
C SER A 109 -6.78 12.29 3.78
N ALA A 110 -8.04 12.51 3.42
CA ALA A 110 -8.83 13.62 3.96
C ALA A 110 -8.96 13.56 5.49
N SER A 111 -9.21 12.37 6.03
CA SER A 111 -9.29 12.16 7.48
C SER A 111 -7.96 12.46 8.18
N LEU A 112 -6.84 12.02 7.62
CA LEU A 112 -5.51 12.29 8.17
C LEU A 112 -5.12 13.76 8.04
N MET A 113 -5.50 14.43 6.93
CA MET A 113 -5.31 15.88 6.78
C MET A 113 -6.05 16.63 7.89
N GLU A 114 -7.33 16.30 8.14
CA GLU A 114 -8.13 16.93 9.18
C GLU A 114 -7.57 16.69 10.59
N LYS A 115 -7.18 15.45 10.90
CA LYS A 115 -6.55 15.12 12.20
C LYS A 115 -5.26 15.93 12.42
N GLY A 116 -4.43 16.05 11.38
CA GLY A 116 -3.23 16.87 11.43
C GLY A 116 -3.55 18.35 11.67
N LEU A 117 -4.56 18.88 10.99
CA LEU A 117 -4.99 20.27 11.13
C LEU A 117 -5.51 20.57 12.54
N VAL A 118 -6.27 19.63 13.13
CA VAL A 118 -6.73 19.75 14.52
C VAL A 118 -5.55 19.86 15.48
N GLU A 119 -4.55 19.00 15.36
CA GLU A 119 -3.36 19.03 16.20
C GLU A 119 -2.52 20.30 15.95
N TYR A 120 -2.41 20.72 14.71
CA TYR A 120 -1.72 21.97 14.35
C TYR A 120 -2.34 23.20 15.03
N ARG A 121 -3.66 23.31 15.02
CA ARG A 121 -4.40 24.41 15.68
C ARG A 121 -4.24 24.42 17.20
N LYS A 122 -4.01 23.25 17.80
CA LYS A 122 -3.70 23.14 19.24
C LYS A 122 -2.24 23.48 19.56
N GLY A 123 -1.41 23.67 18.56
CA GLY A 123 0.04 23.88 18.73
C GLY A 123 0.83 22.57 18.85
N ASN A 124 0.21 21.41 18.66
CA ASN A 124 0.86 20.10 18.72
C ASN A 124 1.51 19.79 17.36
N LEU A 125 2.60 20.50 17.03
CA LEU A 125 3.22 20.45 15.71
C LEU A 125 3.77 19.07 15.37
N GLU A 126 4.38 18.36 16.33
CA GLU A 126 4.92 17.01 16.11
C GLU A 126 3.82 16.01 15.78
N ALA A 127 2.68 16.07 16.49
CA ALA A 127 1.53 15.22 16.21
C ALA A 127 0.91 15.53 14.84
N ALA A 128 0.77 16.81 14.49
CA ALA A 128 0.30 17.23 13.17
C ALA A 128 1.18 16.66 12.05
N ILE A 129 2.50 16.83 12.18
CA ILE A 129 3.48 16.30 11.23
C ILE A 129 3.35 14.77 11.09
N ALA A 130 3.16 14.06 12.19
CA ALA A 130 3.01 12.60 12.17
C ALA A 130 1.79 12.18 11.35
N PHE A 131 0.63 12.84 11.51
CA PHE A 131 -0.57 12.56 10.72
C PHE A 131 -0.34 12.81 9.22
N TRP A 132 0.25 13.93 8.85
CA TRP A 132 0.50 14.26 7.45
C TRP A 132 1.58 13.37 6.81
N ARG A 133 2.60 12.97 7.56
CA ARG A 133 3.60 12.00 7.10
C ARG A 133 3.00 10.62 6.85
N SER A 134 1.97 10.24 7.61
CA SER A 134 1.25 8.98 7.36
C SER A 134 0.66 8.93 5.94
N ILE A 135 0.20 10.07 5.43
CA ILE A 135 -0.27 10.17 4.03
C ILE A 135 0.88 9.96 3.05
N LEU A 136 2.02 10.64 3.29
CA LEU A 136 3.18 10.56 2.41
C LEU A 136 3.81 9.16 2.38
N ALA A 137 3.54 8.34 3.37
CA ALA A 137 4.00 6.95 3.43
C ALA A 137 3.39 6.08 2.33
N TYR A 138 2.16 6.35 1.90
CA TYR A 138 1.50 5.62 0.82
C TYR A 138 1.21 6.48 -0.42
N ASP A 139 1.27 7.80 -0.31
CA ASP A 139 1.13 8.75 -1.42
C ASP A 139 2.22 9.83 -1.32
N PRO A 140 3.45 9.54 -1.75
CA PRO A 140 4.56 10.50 -1.68
C PRO A 140 4.33 11.78 -2.49
N SER A 141 3.41 11.76 -3.45
CA SER A 141 3.09 12.90 -4.33
C SER A 141 1.94 13.77 -3.80
N HIS A 142 1.43 13.51 -2.59
CA HIS A 142 0.35 14.29 -2.00
C HIS A 142 0.84 15.70 -1.61
N GLU A 143 0.62 16.67 -2.48
CA GLU A 143 1.19 18.02 -2.35
C GLU A 143 0.76 18.75 -1.09
N GLU A 144 -0.52 18.67 -0.72
CA GLU A 144 -1.03 19.36 0.47
C GLU A 144 -0.39 18.83 1.75
N ALA A 145 -0.27 17.50 1.88
CA ALA A 145 0.41 16.88 3.01
C ALA A 145 1.88 17.30 3.07
N ALA A 146 2.58 17.28 1.93
CA ALA A 146 3.98 17.69 1.85
C ALA A 146 4.18 19.13 2.28
N ARG A 147 3.35 20.05 1.79
CA ARG A 147 3.40 21.48 2.18
C ARG A 147 3.11 21.67 3.66
N SER A 148 2.12 20.96 4.18
CA SER A 148 1.74 21.04 5.60
C SER A 148 2.87 20.55 6.52
N VAL A 149 3.52 19.43 6.16
CA VAL A 149 4.72 18.95 6.87
C VAL A 149 5.83 19.99 6.84
N GLN A 150 6.11 20.55 5.67
CA GLN A 150 7.17 21.58 5.53
C GLN A 150 6.90 22.80 6.41
N THR A 151 5.70 23.31 6.40
CA THR A 151 5.29 24.48 7.21
C THR A 151 5.42 24.18 8.70
N ALA A 152 4.87 23.09 9.18
CA ALA A 152 4.92 22.73 10.60
C ALA A 152 6.34 22.40 11.06
N ALA A 153 7.13 21.71 10.23
CA ALA A 153 8.53 21.40 10.54
C ALA A 153 9.38 22.68 10.67
N THR A 154 9.17 23.66 9.80
CA THR A 154 9.85 24.96 9.88
C THR A 154 9.47 25.70 11.16
N GLN A 155 8.19 25.75 11.52
CA GLN A 155 7.73 26.37 12.76
C GLN A 155 8.33 25.68 13.98
N LEU A 156 8.32 24.34 14.00
CA LEU A 156 8.90 23.56 15.10
C LEU A 156 10.40 23.85 15.28
N GLN A 157 11.13 23.91 14.17
CA GLN A 157 12.55 24.26 14.18
C GLN A 157 12.79 25.68 14.73
N ASN A 158 11.97 26.63 14.32
CA ASN A 158 12.07 28.02 14.80
C ASN A 158 11.78 28.13 16.31
N LEU A 159 10.79 27.40 16.80
CA LEU A 159 10.48 27.34 18.23
C LEU A 159 11.65 26.77 19.05
N LYS A 160 12.33 25.75 18.56
CA LYS A 160 13.51 25.15 19.19
C LYS A 160 14.68 26.12 19.26
N LYS A 161 14.85 27.05 18.28
CA LYS A 161 15.90 28.06 18.26
C LYS A 161 15.65 29.16 19.27
N ILE A 162 14.39 29.48 19.59
CA ILE A 162 14.04 30.53 20.57
C ILE A 162 14.30 30.04 22.00
N GLY A 163 14.30 28.73 22.23
CA GLY A 163 14.47 28.12 23.54
C GLY A 163 13.23 28.25 24.44
N PRO A 164 13.24 27.59 25.62
CA PRO A 164 12.11 27.67 26.54
C PRO A 164 11.95 29.11 27.10
N PRO A 165 10.71 29.53 27.42
CA PRO A 165 10.47 30.81 28.05
C PRO A 165 11.22 30.87 29.41
N LYS A 166 11.87 31.97 29.68
CA LYS A 166 12.56 32.22 30.96
C LYS A 166 11.56 32.48 32.07
#